data_dc254a76d7212108d0085546325e6d58
#
_entry.id   dc254a76d7212108d0085546325e6d58
#
_cell.length_a   1.000
_cell.length_b   1.000
_cell.length_c   1.000
_cell.angle_alpha   90.00
_cell.angle_beta   90.00
_cell.angle_gamma   90.00
#
_symmetry.space_group_name_H-M   'P 1'
#
loop_
_entity.id
_entity.type
_entity.pdbx_description
1 polymer ?
#
loop_
_entity_poly.entity_id
_entity_poly.type
_entity_poly.pdbx_seq_one_letter_code
_entity_poly.pdbx_strand_id
1 'polypeptide(L)'
;MWWMNVEYLSCGLTALVCIYYFINAEKTWQRMVLSPCIAILGAEYITILYPAFQVPSGYVYFGIVVWMVVSSWDNFKKIKLKEWLVFAASMLFMASIVIVYIKDRSTYVTEIMNTIYPGSRVSTGGYSLYKMFEYVATIFYPFKATLNNSEFSMMVTLFPLPMVMAVYCIIKQKGKDILLDIMLGLSCVYTIYCTVGFPLIVARLTLFSYVPEERAADLLGLLQVILLIRCIYVCRENRYKVNPVIVVVPMLISCYYSWKEARTVYDITESGGMLQYAIIALAIVFTVITIVVFCVKEHDRLKNMALLSLAGIVFLSGIWSLTVNVGTDAIYSKPLAKKVCEITSEDKDGKWVMLDSWVESMYLAACGAPTINTCNNVPNWDLWNILDPQKENEYCYNRFAHMLLTLTEEDTNEE
;
A
#
# COMPACT_ATOMS: atom_id res chain seq x y z
N MET A 1 3.72 12.71 2.11
CA MET A 1 3.67 11.29 2.51
C MET A 1 2.74 10.44 1.62
N TRP A 2 1.58 10.91 1.18
CA TRP A 2 0.62 10.18 0.30
C TRP A 2 1.16 9.86 -1.10
N TRP A 3 2.02 10.68 -1.69
CA TRP A 3 2.61 10.45 -3.00
C TRP A 3 3.47 9.19 -3.05
N MET A 4 4.20 8.87 -1.99
CA MET A 4 5.03 7.67 -1.91
C MET A 4 4.22 6.38 -2.13
N ASN A 5 2.97 6.33 -1.65
CA ASN A 5 2.11 5.16 -1.84
C ASN A 5 1.66 4.98 -3.30
N VAL A 6 1.52 6.07 -4.05
CA VAL A 6 1.22 6.01 -5.48
C VAL A 6 2.48 5.69 -6.27
N GLU A 7 3.62 6.24 -5.88
CA GLU A 7 4.90 6.09 -6.58
C GLU A 7 5.39 4.63 -6.61
N TYR A 8 5.46 3.93 -5.47
CA TYR A 8 5.95 2.55 -5.48
C TYR A 8 5.05 1.59 -6.28
N LEU A 9 3.73 1.86 -6.32
CA LEU A 9 2.81 1.10 -7.16
C LEU A 9 2.96 1.47 -8.64
N SER A 10 2.96 2.76 -8.98
CA SER A 10 3.03 3.22 -10.37
C SER A 10 4.36 2.84 -11.02
N CYS A 11 5.49 3.07 -10.33
CA CYS A 11 6.81 2.71 -10.85
C CYS A 11 6.95 1.18 -11.01
N GLY A 12 6.54 0.42 -9.99
CA GLY A 12 6.61 -1.04 -10.04
C GLY A 12 5.73 -1.64 -11.12
N LEU A 13 4.47 -1.23 -11.23
CA LEU A 13 3.55 -1.72 -12.25
C LEU A 13 4.00 -1.31 -13.67
N THR A 14 4.48 -0.08 -13.85
CA THR A 14 5.00 0.38 -15.14
C THR A 14 6.26 -0.38 -15.52
N ALA A 15 7.16 -0.66 -14.56
CA ALA A 15 8.33 -1.50 -14.80
C ALA A 15 7.94 -2.92 -15.24
N LEU A 16 6.90 -3.53 -14.63
CA LEU A 16 6.38 -4.83 -15.06
C LEU A 16 5.87 -4.80 -16.51
N VAL A 17 5.15 -3.75 -16.89
CA VAL A 17 4.70 -3.57 -18.28
C VAL A 17 5.91 -3.46 -19.23
N CYS A 18 6.91 -2.66 -18.88
CA CYS A 18 8.14 -2.54 -19.66
C CYS A 18 8.88 -3.88 -19.77
N ILE A 19 8.98 -4.66 -18.69
CA ILE A 19 9.61 -5.99 -18.68
C ILE A 19 8.83 -6.96 -19.57
N TYR A 20 7.49 -6.95 -19.51
CA TYR A 20 6.67 -7.79 -20.38
C TYR A 20 6.94 -7.50 -21.86
N TYR A 21 6.96 -6.23 -22.26
CA TYR A 21 7.25 -5.83 -23.63
C TYR A 21 8.72 -6.08 -24.00
N PHE A 22 9.67 -5.93 -23.06
CA PHE A 22 11.07 -6.28 -23.29
C PHE A 22 11.25 -7.77 -23.65
N ILE A 23 10.60 -8.65 -22.90
CA ILE A 23 10.67 -10.11 -23.15
C ILE A 23 10.04 -10.45 -24.52
N ASN A 24 8.88 -9.85 -24.81
CA ASN A 24 8.05 -10.21 -25.98
C ASN A 24 8.30 -9.32 -27.22
N ALA A 25 9.25 -8.37 -27.17
CA ALA A 25 9.54 -7.51 -28.30
C ALA A 25 10.06 -8.29 -29.52
N GLU A 26 9.55 -7.97 -30.71
CA GLU A 26 10.02 -8.55 -31.95
C GLU A 26 11.24 -7.82 -32.51
N LYS A 27 11.32 -6.49 -32.28
CA LYS A 27 12.35 -5.63 -32.86
C LYS A 27 13.41 -5.26 -31.80
N THR A 28 14.69 -5.35 -32.19
CA THR A 28 15.82 -5.00 -31.32
C THR A 28 15.73 -3.60 -30.73
N TRP A 29 15.30 -2.60 -31.51
CA TRP A 29 15.22 -1.23 -31.01
C TRP A 29 14.23 -1.07 -29.84
N GLN A 30 13.15 -1.86 -29.83
CA GLN A 30 12.18 -1.84 -28.72
C GLN A 30 12.84 -2.25 -27.40
N ARG A 31 13.63 -3.35 -27.43
CA ARG A 31 14.39 -3.79 -26.24
C ARG A 31 15.44 -2.76 -25.81
N MET A 32 16.10 -2.11 -26.78
CA MET A 32 17.09 -1.07 -26.48
C MET A 32 16.47 0.15 -25.79
N VAL A 33 15.25 0.55 -26.16
CA VAL A 33 14.52 1.65 -25.51
C VAL A 33 13.94 1.22 -24.16
N LEU A 34 13.39 0.02 -24.08
CA LEU A 34 12.79 -0.47 -22.83
C LEU A 34 13.80 -0.70 -21.72
N SER A 35 15.07 -1.05 -22.06
CA SER A 35 16.12 -1.27 -21.06
C SER A 35 16.37 -0.05 -20.15
N PRO A 36 16.65 1.15 -20.67
CA PRO A 36 16.80 2.34 -19.82
C PRO A 36 15.50 2.75 -19.13
N CYS A 37 14.32 2.52 -19.73
CA CYS A 37 13.05 2.78 -19.05
C CYS A 37 12.91 1.91 -17.79
N ILE A 38 13.20 0.60 -17.88
CA ILE A 38 13.18 -0.31 -16.73
C ILE A 38 14.19 0.15 -15.67
N ALA A 39 15.38 0.60 -16.09
CA ALA A 39 16.42 1.07 -15.19
C ALA A 39 16.00 2.34 -14.43
N ILE A 40 15.40 3.32 -15.11
CA ILE A 40 14.91 4.57 -14.49
C ILE A 40 13.80 4.25 -13.50
N LEU A 41 12.79 3.47 -13.90
CA LEU A 41 11.69 3.06 -13.01
C LEU A 41 12.19 2.25 -11.81
N GLY A 42 13.20 1.41 -12.01
CA GLY A 42 13.84 0.68 -10.92
C GLY A 42 14.62 1.58 -9.97
N ALA A 43 15.33 2.58 -10.49
CA ALA A 43 16.02 3.58 -9.68
C ALA A 43 15.01 4.39 -8.85
N GLU A 44 13.93 4.88 -9.47
CA GLU A 44 12.86 5.61 -8.81
C GLU A 44 12.23 4.76 -7.68
N TYR A 45 11.87 3.50 -7.98
CA TYR A 45 11.35 2.58 -6.98
C TYR A 45 12.30 2.41 -5.78
N ILE A 46 13.59 2.24 -6.00
CA ILE A 46 14.57 2.02 -4.91
C ILE A 46 14.79 3.31 -4.11
N THR A 47 14.84 4.47 -4.76
CA THR A 47 15.13 5.77 -4.12
C THR A 47 13.98 6.34 -3.30
N ILE A 48 12.78 5.76 -3.33
CA ILE A 48 11.68 6.06 -2.40
C ILE A 48 12.12 5.84 -0.95
N LEU A 49 13.02 4.89 -0.68
CA LEU A 49 13.56 4.56 0.66
C LEU A 49 12.47 4.29 1.71
N TYR A 50 11.41 3.59 1.31
CA TYR A 50 10.32 3.24 2.21
C TYR A 50 10.09 1.72 2.25
N PRO A 51 10.98 0.97 2.90
CA PRO A 51 11.02 -0.49 2.85
C PRO A 51 9.72 -1.16 3.33
N ALA A 52 8.95 -0.49 4.18
CA ALA A 52 7.68 -1.00 4.69
C ALA A 52 6.66 -1.39 3.60
N PHE A 53 6.65 -0.70 2.44
CA PHE A 53 5.85 -1.08 1.27
C PHE A 53 6.68 -1.65 0.13
N GLN A 54 7.94 -1.21 -0.01
CA GLN A 54 8.81 -1.68 -1.09
C GLN A 54 9.15 -3.16 -0.98
N VAL A 55 9.43 -3.65 0.23
CA VAL A 55 9.76 -5.06 0.43
C VAL A 55 8.60 -5.97 0.02
N PRO A 56 7.38 -5.80 0.57
CA PRO A 56 6.29 -6.69 0.21
C PRO A 56 5.84 -6.50 -1.25
N SER A 57 5.78 -5.29 -1.80
CA SER A 57 5.47 -5.11 -3.22
C SER A 57 6.55 -5.70 -4.13
N GLY A 58 7.82 -5.61 -3.72
CA GLY A 58 8.94 -6.22 -4.44
C GLY A 58 8.81 -7.74 -4.63
N TYR A 59 8.35 -8.46 -3.61
CA TYR A 59 8.07 -9.89 -3.74
C TYR A 59 6.93 -10.18 -4.72
N VAL A 60 5.87 -9.35 -4.72
CA VAL A 60 4.77 -9.50 -5.68
C VAL A 60 5.27 -9.26 -7.11
N TYR A 61 6.03 -8.19 -7.32
CA TYR A 61 6.59 -7.86 -8.64
C TYR A 61 7.58 -8.91 -9.11
N PHE A 62 8.45 -9.40 -8.23
CA PHE A 62 9.35 -10.49 -8.55
C PHE A 62 8.60 -11.76 -8.97
N GLY A 63 7.54 -12.13 -8.24
CA GLY A 63 6.70 -13.27 -8.61
C GLY A 63 6.07 -13.11 -10.00
N ILE A 64 5.58 -11.92 -10.33
CA ILE A 64 5.03 -11.61 -11.67
C ILE A 64 6.13 -11.70 -12.75
N VAL A 65 7.33 -11.20 -12.49
CA VAL A 65 8.46 -11.29 -13.42
C VAL A 65 8.84 -12.75 -13.67
N VAL A 66 8.91 -13.58 -12.63
CA VAL A 66 9.15 -15.02 -12.76
C VAL A 66 8.10 -15.67 -13.65
N TRP A 67 6.82 -15.36 -13.42
CA TRP A 67 5.74 -15.83 -14.28
C TRP A 67 5.92 -15.37 -15.73
N MET A 68 6.24 -14.10 -15.99
CA MET A 68 6.45 -13.56 -17.33
C MET A 68 7.58 -14.29 -18.07
N VAL A 69 8.71 -14.49 -17.38
CA VAL A 69 9.88 -15.20 -17.96
C VAL A 69 9.51 -16.64 -18.30
N VAL A 70 8.88 -17.36 -17.37
CA VAL A 70 8.53 -18.77 -17.58
C VAL A 70 7.47 -18.91 -18.67
N SER A 71 6.44 -18.07 -18.65
CA SER A 71 5.36 -18.12 -19.65
C SER A 71 5.79 -17.68 -21.05
N SER A 72 6.81 -16.84 -21.16
CA SER A 72 7.38 -16.35 -22.42
C SER A 72 8.79 -16.90 -22.67
N TRP A 73 9.11 -18.09 -22.15
CA TRP A 73 10.46 -18.66 -22.17
C TRP A 73 11.09 -18.74 -23.56
N ASP A 74 10.30 -19.07 -24.59
CA ASP A 74 10.79 -19.13 -25.96
C ASP A 74 11.15 -17.76 -26.54
N ASN A 75 10.46 -16.71 -26.14
CA ASN A 75 10.82 -15.34 -26.51
C ASN A 75 12.03 -14.84 -25.72
N PHE A 76 12.09 -15.18 -24.44
CA PHE A 76 13.22 -14.85 -23.56
C PHE A 76 14.55 -15.41 -24.12
N LYS A 77 14.56 -16.64 -24.60
CA LYS A 77 15.75 -17.27 -25.23
C LYS A 77 16.19 -16.58 -26.52
N LYS A 78 15.30 -15.88 -27.21
CA LYS A 78 15.62 -15.18 -28.48
C LYS A 78 16.29 -13.83 -28.25
N ILE A 79 16.41 -13.36 -27.01
CA ILE A 79 17.09 -12.10 -26.68
C ILE A 79 18.56 -12.21 -27.04
N LYS A 80 19.03 -11.29 -27.89
CA LYS A 80 20.40 -11.31 -28.43
C LYS A 80 21.39 -10.74 -27.41
N LEU A 81 22.66 -11.18 -27.52
CA LEU A 81 23.73 -10.71 -26.63
C LEU A 81 23.82 -9.17 -26.59
N LYS A 82 23.68 -8.48 -27.72
CA LYS A 82 23.72 -7.02 -27.79
C LYS A 82 22.59 -6.35 -26.99
N GLU A 83 21.40 -6.98 -26.92
CA GLU A 83 20.25 -6.50 -26.18
C GLU A 83 20.47 -6.71 -24.67
N TRP A 84 21.08 -7.84 -24.29
CA TRP A 84 21.54 -8.09 -22.93
C TRP A 84 22.64 -7.12 -22.47
N LEU A 85 23.57 -6.76 -23.37
CA LEU A 85 24.60 -5.77 -23.04
C LEU A 85 23.99 -4.39 -22.77
N VAL A 86 23.00 -3.96 -23.58
CA VAL A 86 22.29 -2.69 -23.33
C VAL A 86 21.50 -2.77 -22.03
N PHE A 87 20.82 -3.88 -21.74
CA PHE A 87 20.14 -4.09 -20.49
C PHE A 87 21.09 -4.03 -19.30
N ALA A 88 22.23 -4.74 -19.36
CA ALA A 88 23.22 -4.71 -18.30
C ALA A 88 23.82 -3.30 -18.09
N ALA A 89 24.12 -2.57 -19.17
CA ALA A 89 24.57 -1.18 -19.08
C ALA A 89 23.51 -0.29 -18.43
N SER A 90 22.23 -0.49 -18.76
CA SER A 90 21.12 0.22 -18.12
C SER A 90 20.99 -0.10 -16.62
N MET A 91 21.19 -1.36 -16.22
CA MET A 91 21.21 -1.74 -14.81
C MET A 91 22.40 -1.16 -14.04
N LEU A 92 23.58 -1.07 -14.67
CA LEU A 92 24.74 -0.37 -14.10
C LEU A 92 24.47 1.12 -13.94
N PHE A 93 23.81 1.74 -14.92
CA PHE A 93 23.35 3.14 -14.80
C PHE A 93 22.37 3.32 -13.65
N MET A 94 21.36 2.46 -13.51
CA MET A 94 20.45 2.43 -12.37
C MET A 94 21.22 2.36 -11.05
N ALA A 95 22.16 1.40 -10.95
CA ALA A 95 22.97 1.25 -9.75
C ALA A 95 23.79 2.53 -9.43
N SER A 96 24.32 3.20 -10.44
CA SER A 96 25.07 4.46 -10.26
C SER A 96 24.16 5.58 -9.70
N ILE A 97 22.92 5.71 -10.20
CA ILE A 97 21.95 6.66 -9.69
C ILE A 97 21.67 6.39 -8.21
N VAL A 98 21.37 5.12 -7.87
CA VAL A 98 21.06 4.73 -6.49
C VAL A 98 22.25 4.98 -5.56
N ILE A 99 23.47 4.63 -5.98
CA ILE A 99 24.68 4.86 -5.18
C ILE A 99 24.92 6.35 -4.94
N VAL A 100 24.79 7.18 -5.98
CA VAL A 100 24.96 8.65 -5.85
C VAL A 100 23.90 9.21 -4.92
N TYR A 101 22.65 8.79 -5.07
CA TYR A 101 21.55 9.25 -4.22
C TYR A 101 21.76 8.86 -2.74
N ILE A 102 22.11 7.60 -2.47
CA ILE A 102 22.37 7.15 -1.08
C ILE A 102 23.58 7.88 -0.50
N LYS A 103 24.63 8.11 -1.29
CA LYS A 103 25.82 8.83 -0.85
C LYS A 103 25.49 10.29 -0.50
N ASP A 104 24.73 10.97 -1.36
CA ASP A 104 24.29 12.35 -1.14
C ASP A 104 23.38 12.48 0.10
N ARG A 105 22.57 11.47 0.37
CA ARG A 105 21.65 11.43 1.50
C ARG A 105 22.17 10.62 2.70
N SER A 106 23.45 10.25 2.71
CA SER A 106 24.03 9.34 3.71
C SER A 106 23.87 9.82 5.14
N THR A 107 24.05 11.11 5.40
CA THR A 107 23.84 11.71 6.73
C THR A 107 22.40 11.52 7.19
N TYR A 108 21.44 11.88 6.35
CA TYR A 108 20.00 11.74 6.67
C TYR A 108 19.58 10.28 6.86
N VAL A 109 20.07 9.38 6.00
CA VAL A 109 19.81 7.93 6.15
C VAL A 109 20.38 7.41 7.46
N THR A 110 21.60 7.84 7.82
CA THR A 110 22.23 7.44 9.09
C THR A 110 21.44 7.96 10.29
N GLU A 111 20.99 9.21 10.24
CA GLU A 111 20.15 9.80 11.30
C GLU A 111 18.85 9.01 11.48
N ILE A 112 18.13 8.71 10.39
CA ILE A 112 16.93 7.87 10.45
C ILE A 112 17.22 6.50 11.05
N MET A 113 18.30 5.85 10.63
CA MET A 113 18.66 4.52 11.13
C MET A 113 19.02 4.52 12.62
N ASN A 114 19.45 5.66 13.16
CA ASN A 114 19.76 5.84 14.57
C ASN A 114 18.54 6.24 15.42
N THR A 115 17.38 6.50 14.79
CA THR A 115 16.15 6.79 15.55
C THR A 115 15.62 5.53 16.24
N ILE A 116 14.89 5.73 17.33
CA ILE A 116 14.13 4.64 17.98
C ILE A 116 13.07 4.11 17.04
N TYR A 117 12.44 5.00 16.27
CA TYR A 117 11.45 4.69 15.25
C TYR A 117 11.59 5.68 14.08
N PRO A 118 11.70 5.22 12.82
CA PRO A 118 11.62 3.83 12.34
C PRO A 118 12.94 3.04 12.41
N GLY A 119 14.08 3.65 12.78
CA GLY A 119 15.41 3.07 12.64
C GLY A 119 15.61 1.75 13.38
N SER A 120 15.33 1.74 14.68
CA SER A 120 15.51 0.54 15.52
C SER A 120 14.34 -0.42 15.50
N ARG A 121 13.26 -0.08 14.79
CA ARG A 121 12.07 -0.93 14.74
C ARG A 121 12.36 -2.25 14.04
N VAL A 122 11.95 -3.34 14.68
CA VAL A 122 11.95 -4.68 14.10
C VAL A 122 10.56 -5.26 14.19
N SER A 123 9.92 -5.50 13.04
CA SER A 123 8.63 -6.19 12.97
C SER A 123 8.84 -7.68 12.73
N THR A 124 8.05 -8.49 13.41
CA THR A 124 7.97 -9.94 13.17
C THR A 124 6.61 -10.35 12.62
N GLY A 125 5.69 -9.40 12.47
CA GLY A 125 4.30 -9.65 12.06
C GLY A 125 3.42 -10.16 13.19
N GLY A 126 2.21 -10.56 12.85
CA GLY A 126 1.19 -11.06 13.75
C GLY A 126 0.06 -10.06 14.02
N TYR A 127 -1.16 -10.57 14.15
CA TYR A 127 -2.39 -9.88 14.62
C TYR A 127 -3.16 -8.99 13.63
N SER A 128 -2.70 -8.77 12.39
CA SER A 128 -3.37 -7.82 11.46
C SER A 128 -4.27 -8.46 10.39
N LEU A 129 -4.60 -9.75 10.50
CA LEU A 129 -5.45 -10.40 9.47
C LEU A 129 -6.84 -9.75 9.37
N TYR A 130 -7.36 -9.21 10.46
CA TYR A 130 -8.69 -8.59 10.49
C TYR A 130 -8.83 -7.46 9.47
N LYS A 131 -7.75 -6.72 9.20
CA LYS A 131 -7.71 -5.69 8.18
C LYS A 131 -8.13 -6.19 6.78
N MET A 132 -7.89 -7.45 6.48
CA MET A 132 -8.31 -8.05 5.20
C MET A 132 -9.82 -8.17 5.05
N PHE A 133 -10.57 -8.08 6.14
CA PHE A 133 -12.02 -8.14 6.15
C PHE A 133 -12.69 -6.77 6.16
N GLU A 134 -11.92 -5.68 6.26
CA GLU A 134 -12.47 -4.32 6.30
C GLU A 134 -13.02 -3.85 4.95
N TYR A 135 -12.76 -4.55 3.83
CA TYR A 135 -13.01 -4.08 2.47
C TYR A 135 -14.44 -3.58 2.21
N VAL A 136 -15.45 -4.13 2.88
CA VAL A 136 -16.84 -3.65 2.75
C VAL A 136 -17.03 -2.33 3.47
N ALA A 137 -16.39 -2.18 4.63
CA ALA A 137 -16.47 -0.97 5.44
C ALA A 137 -15.65 0.17 4.84
N THR A 138 -14.55 -0.11 4.12
CA THR A 138 -13.68 0.93 3.52
C THR A 138 -14.41 1.85 2.54
N ILE A 139 -15.51 1.39 1.93
CA ILE A 139 -16.38 2.23 1.08
C ILE A 139 -16.92 3.44 1.86
N PHE A 140 -17.09 3.32 3.17
CA PHE A 140 -17.60 4.36 4.05
C PHE A 140 -16.51 5.18 4.75
N TYR A 141 -15.24 4.79 4.66
CA TYR A 141 -14.12 5.46 5.34
C TYR A 141 -13.87 6.91 4.89
N PRO A 142 -14.05 7.30 3.61
CA PRO A 142 -13.87 8.70 3.22
C PRO A 142 -14.77 9.68 3.95
N PHE A 143 -15.82 9.21 4.60
CA PHE A 143 -16.81 10.02 5.30
C PHE A 143 -16.62 10.06 6.83
N LYS A 144 -15.58 9.39 7.36
CA LYS A 144 -15.25 9.37 8.79
C LYS A 144 -13.77 9.66 9.02
N ALA A 145 -13.49 10.50 10.02
CA ALA A 145 -12.15 10.61 10.58
C ALA A 145 -11.79 9.27 11.23
N THR A 146 -10.70 8.67 10.77
CA THR A 146 -10.29 7.37 11.24
C THR A 146 -8.85 7.42 11.70
N LEU A 147 -8.40 6.31 12.27
CA LEU A 147 -7.04 6.06 12.73
C LEU A 147 -5.98 6.38 11.65
N ASN A 148 -4.92 5.66 11.54
CA ASN A 148 -3.83 5.93 10.63
C ASN A 148 -4.21 5.68 9.16
N ASN A 149 -4.31 6.74 8.37
CA ASN A 149 -4.67 6.68 6.94
C ASN A 149 -3.71 5.86 6.07
N SER A 150 -2.48 5.60 6.51
CA SER A 150 -1.49 4.79 5.79
C SER A 150 -1.64 3.29 6.03
N GLU A 151 -2.57 2.89 6.89
CA GLU A 151 -2.78 1.51 7.31
C GLU A 151 -4.18 0.99 6.94
N PHE A 152 -4.91 1.70 6.09
CA PHE A 152 -6.20 1.24 5.60
C PHE A 152 -6.08 0.34 4.37
N SER A 153 -6.77 -0.79 4.42
CA SER A 153 -7.07 -1.55 3.21
C SER A 153 -8.12 -0.80 2.39
N MET A 154 -7.70 -0.21 1.28
CA MET A 154 -8.60 0.51 0.36
C MET A 154 -9.09 -0.35 -0.81
N MET A 155 -8.84 -1.65 -0.78
CA MET A 155 -9.16 -2.55 -1.89
C MET A 155 -10.31 -3.47 -1.54
N VAL A 156 -11.26 -3.62 -2.48
CA VAL A 156 -12.29 -4.66 -2.40
C VAL A 156 -11.65 -6.00 -2.72
N THR A 157 -11.21 -6.72 -1.71
CA THR A 157 -10.39 -7.93 -1.84
C THR A 157 -11.19 -9.21 -1.95
N LEU A 158 -12.40 -9.24 -1.40
CA LEU A 158 -13.27 -10.40 -1.21
C LEU A 158 -12.58 -11.57 -0.48
N PHE A 159 -11.54 -11.28 0.32
CA PHE A 159 -10.84 -12.28 1.12
C PHE A 159 -11.80 -13.04 2.06
N PRO A 160 -11.73 -14.38 2.20
CA PRO A 160 -10.71 -15.26 1.62
C PRO A 160 -11.13 -15.96 0.31
N LEU A 161 -12.22 -15.51 -0.34
CA LEU A 161 -12.76 -16.16 -1.55
C LEU A 161 -11.71 -16.33 -2.67
N PRO A 162 -10.84 -15.34 -3.00
CA PRO A 162 -9.88 -15.52 -4.09
C PRO A 162 -8.89 -16.67 -3.83
N MET A 163 -8.45 -16.86 -2.58
CA MET A 163 -7.56 -17.98 -2.22
C MET A 163 -8.27 -19.34 -2.36
N VAL A 164 -9.51 -19.41 -1.87
CA VAL A 164 -10.33 -20.64 -1.99
C VAL A 164 -10.57 -20.98 -3.46
N MET A 165 -10.88 -19.97 -4.28
CA MET A 165 -11.07 -20.15 -5.71
C MET A 165 -9.78 -20.54 -6.43
N ALA A 166 -8.63 -19.99 -6.01
CA ALA A 166 -7.32 -20.36 -6.56
C ALA A 166 -7.02 -21.84 -6.30
N VAL A 167 -7.21 -22.31 -5.07
CA VAL A 167 -7.08 -23.75 -4.73
C VAL A 167 -8.02 -24.61 -5.60
N TYR A 168 -9.28 -24.19 -5.74
CA TYR A 168 -10.25 -24.89 -6.60
C TYR A 168 -9.76 -24.96 -8.06
N CYS A 169 -9.27 -23.83 -8.62
CA CYS A 169 -8.75 -23.78 -9.98
C CYS A 169 -7.52 -24.66 -10.18
N ILE A 170 -6.57 -24.63 -9.26
CA ILE A 170 -5.35 -25.46 -9.29
C ILE A 170 -5.72 -26.97 -9.29
N ILE A 171 -6.64 -27.38 -8.42
CA ILE A 171 -7.10 -28.77 -8.35
C ILE A 171 -7.78 -29.18 -9.68
N LYS A 172 -8.58 -28.29 -10.27
CA LYS A 172 -9.30 -28.57 -11.53
C LYS A 172 -8.39 -28.56 -12.76
N GLN A 173 -7.42 -27.66 -12.82
CA GLN A 173 -6.44 -27.55 -13.93
C GLN A 173 -5.32 -28.58 -13.85
N LYS A 174 -5.24 -29.39 -12.81
CA LYS A 174 -4.11 -30.29 -12.56
C LYS A 174 -2.76 -29.56 -12.49
N GLY A 175 -2.75 -28.38 -11.89
CA GLY A 175 -1.54 -27.66 -11.47
C GLY A 175 -0.67 -27.08 -12.58
N LYS A 176 -1.24 -26.41 -13.59
CA LYS A 176 -0.46 -25.86 -14.73
C LYS A 176 -0.48 -24.34 -14.84
N ASP A 177 -1.02 -23.61 -13.87
CA ASP A 177 -1.10 -22.16 -13.93
C ASP A 177 -0.07 -21.53 -12.97
N ILE A 178 1.11 -21.24 -13.51
CA ILE A 178 2.25 -20.73 -12.73
C ILE A 178 1.93 -19.39 -12.05
N LEU A 179 1.15 -18.50 -12.70
CA LEU A 179 0.74 -17.25 -12.07
C LEU A 179 -0.13 -17.51 -10.84
N LEU A 180 -1.11 -18.40 -11.00
CA LEU A 180 -2.01 -18.76 -9.92
C LEU A 180 -1.26 -19.40 -8.76
N ASP A 181 -0.31 -20.31 -9.07
CA ASP A 181 0.52 -21.00 -8.05
C ASP A 181 1.39 -20.00 -7.28
N ILE A 182 2.08 -19.08 -7.97
CA ILE A 182 2.93 -18.06 -7.34
C ILE A 182 2.09 -17.10 -6.48
N MET A 183 0.99 -16.57 -7.03
CA MET A 183 0.17 -15.60 -6.30
C MET A 183 -0.52 -16.22 -5.09
N LEU A 184 -0.97 -17.47 -5.18
CA LEU A 184 -1.49 -18.20 -4.03
C LEU A 184 -0.40 -18.47 -2.99
N GLY A 185 0.78 -18.90 -3.40
CA GLY A 185 1.91 -19.11 -2.51
C GLY A 185 2.30 -17.85 -1.74
N LEU A 186 2.43 -16.71 -2.44
CA LEU A 186 2.68 -15.41 -1.80
C LEU A 186 1.53 -15.00 -0.86
N SER A 187 0.27 -15.23 -1.28
CA SER A 187 -0.88 -14.94 -0.41
C SER A 187 -0.85 -15.77 0.88
N CYS A 188 -0.47 -17.04 0.81
CA CYS A 188 -0.30 -17.88 2.01
C CYS A 188 0.84 -17.34 2.90
N VAL A 189 1.99 -17.00 2.32
CA VAL A 189 3.14 -16.44 3.06
C VAL A 189 2.75 -15.15 3.77
N TYR A 190 2.05 -14.24 3.11
CA TYR A 190 1.60 -12.97 3.71
C TYR A 190 0.52 -13.19 4.75
N THR A 191 -0.41 -14.13 4.53
CA THR A 191 -1.40 -14.50 5.53
C THR A 191 -0.73 -15.02 6.80
N ILE A 192 0.28 -15.89 6.66
CA ILE A 192 1.06 -16.40 7.80
C ILE A 192 1.78 -15.25 8.50
N TYR A 193 2.43 -14.35 7.74
CA TYR A 193 3.11 -13.19 8.32
C TYR A 193 2.15 -12.29 9.10
N CYS A 194 0.99 -11.98 8.53
CA CYS A 194 0.00 -11.12 9.18
C CYS A 194 -0.68 -11.78 10.40
N THR A 195 -0.79 -13.11 10.45
CA THR A 195 -1.53 -13.80 11.54
C THR A 195 -0.65 -14.38 12.62
N VAL A 196 0.41 -15.07 12.22
CA VAL A 196 1.31 -15.81 13.12
C VAL A 196 2.61 -15.06 13.32
N GLY A 197 3.05 -14.34 12.29
CA GLY A 197 4.36 -13.70 12.23
C GLY A 197 5.47 -14.65 11.77
N PHE A 198 6.67 -14.07 11.62
CA PHE A 198 7.88 -14.82 11.27
C PHE A 198 8.85 -14.86 12.46
N PRO A 199 9.61 -15.94 12.62
CA PRO A 199 10.78 -15.92 13.49
C PRO A 199 11.72 -14.76 13.10
N LEU A 200 12.35 -14.11 14.07
CA LEU A 200 13.19 -12.94 13.87
C LEU A 200 14.25 -13.13 12.76
N ILE A 201 14.88 -14.30 12.72
CA ILE A 201 15.89 -14.64 11.71
C ILE A 201 15.27 -14.62 10.31
N VAL A 202 14.09 -15.20 10.14
CA VAL A 202 13.36 -15.22 8.85
C VAL A 202 12.95 -13.80 8.47
N ALA A 203 12.39 -13.01 9.41
CA ALA A 203 11.98 -11.64 9.16
C ALA A 203 13.17 -10.79 8.69
N ARG A 204 14.35 -10.94 9.30
CA ARG A 204 15.57 -10.22 8.89
C ARG A 204 16.10 -10.67 7.52
N LEU A 205 16.19 -11.97 7.26
CA LEU A 205 16.68 -12.50 5.99
C LEU A 205 15.78 -12.14 4.80
N THR A 206 14.48 -12.05 5.04
CA THR A 206 13.49 -11.68 4.02
C THR A 206 13.20 -10.18 4.00
N LEU A 207 13.87 -9.36 4.81
CA LEU A 207 13.63 -7.94 5.00
C LEU A 207 12.22 -7.59 5.53
N PHE A 208 11.41 -8.57 5.87
CA PHE A 208 10.11 -8.34 6.51
C PHE A 208 10.24 -7.71 7.89
N SER A 209 11.43 -7.72 8.50
CA SER A 209 11.70 -6.98 9.73
C SER A 209 11.46 -5.46 9.62
N TYR A 210 11.45 -4.91 8.41
CA TYR A 210 11.11 -3.51 8.14
C TYR A 210 9.64 -3.28 7.80
N VAL A 211 8.83 -4.34 7.75
CA VAL A 211 7.45 -4.31 7.26
C VAL A 211 6.49 -4.47 8.44
N PRO A 212 5.73 -3.44 8.82
CA PRO A 212 4.59 -3.63 9.71
C PRO A 212 3.57 -4.59 9.08
N GLU A 213 2.91 -5.36 9.92
CA GLU A 213 1.91 -6.34 9.48
C GLU A 213 0.73 -5.70 8.76
N GLU A 214 0.31 -4.50 9.16
CA GLU A 214 -0.78 -3.76 8.51
C GLU A 214 -0.45 -3.45 7.05
N ARG A 215 0.82 -3.13 6.76
CA ARG A 215 1.27 -2.83 5.41
C ARG A 215 1.47 -4.08 4.55
N ALA A 216 1.86 -5.19 5.19
CA ALA A 216 1.84 -6.49 4.53
C ALA A 216 0.41 -6.91 4.16
N ALA A 217 -0.57 -6.59 5.01
CA ALA A 217 -1.98 -6.85 4.74
C ALA A 217 -2.51 -6.04 3.54
N ASP A 218 -2.05 -4.79 3.33
CA ASP A 218 -2.40 -4.01 2.12
C ASP A 218 -1.91 -4.71 0.84
N LEU A 219 -0.68 -5.22 0.85
CA LEU A 219 -0.15 -5.96 -0.31
C LEU A 219 -0.79 -7.35 -0.47
N LEU A 220 -1.21 -8.00 0.62
CA LEU A 220 -2.06 -9.18 0.55
C LEU A 220 -3.38 -8.84 -0.15
N GLY A 221 -3.94 -7.64 0.07
CA GLY A 221 -5.10 -7.13 -0.66
C GLY A 221 -4.87 -7.09 -2.18
N LEU A 222 -3.75 -6.58 -2.62
CA LEU A 222 -3.38 -6.57 -4.04
C LEU A 222 -3.29 -7.99 -4.62
N LEU A 223 -2.66 -8.92 -3.88
CA LEU A 223 -2.61 -10.33 -4.27
C LEU A 223 -4.01 -10.95 -4.42
N GLN A 224 -4.95 -10.62 -3.51
CA GLN A 224 -6.32 -11.11 -3.61
C GLN A 224 -7.03 -10.62 -4.86
N VAL A 225 -6.81 -9.37 -5.26
CA VAL A 225 -7.38 -8.82 -6.51
C VAL A 225 -6.81 -9.54 -7.73
N ILE A 226 -5.50 -9.76 -7.79
CA ILE A 226 -4.83 -10.49 -8.88
C ILE A 226 -5.36 -11.93 -8.95
N LEU A 227 -5.45 -12.63 -7.81
CA LEU A 227 -6.01 -13.98 -7.72
C LEU A 227 -7.47 -14.02 -8.21
N LEU A 228 -8.29 -13.05 -7.78
CA LEU A 228 -9.70 -12.98 -8.18
C LEU A 228 -9.83 -12.88 -9.70
N ILE A 229 -9.10 -11.94 -10.31
CA ILE A 229 -9.10 -11.73 -11.76
C ILE A 229 -8.66 -13.00 -12.48
N ARG A 230 -7.57 -13.64 -12.02
CA ARG A 230 -7.06 -14.87 -12.64
C ARG A 230 -8.03 -16.03 -12.48
N CYS A 231 -8.64 -16.22 -11.32
CA CYS A 231 -9.65 -17.26 -11.09
C CYS A 231 -10.89 -17.06 -11.97
N ILE A 232 -11.36 -15.82 -12.13
CA ILE A 232 -12.48 -15.50 -13.04
C ILE A 232 -12.13 -15.90 -14.47
N TYR A 233 -10.92 -15.53 -14.93
CA TYR A 233 -10.45 -15.89 -16.27
C TYR A 233 -10.42 -17.41 -16.46
N VAL A 234 -9.76 -18.13 -15.55
CA VAL A 234 -9.61 -19.59 -15.60
C VAL A 234 -10.97 -20.31 -15.58
N CYS A 235 -11.86 -19.88 -14.68
CA CYS A 235 -13.20 -20.49 -14.57
C CYS A 235 -14.05 -20.26 -15.84
N ARG A 236 -13.91 -19.09 -16.49
CA ARG A 236 -14.62 -18.77 -17.73
C ARG A 236 -14.09 -19.55 -18.92
N GLU A 237 -12.77 -19.56 -19.11
CA GLU A 237 -12.12 -20.25 -20.24
C GLU A 237 -12.38 -21.75 -20.23
N ASN A 238 -12.28 -22.37 -19.05
CA ASN A 238 -12.49 -23.80 -18.90
C ASN A 238 -13.95 -24.17 -18.61
N ARG A 239 -14.86 -23.22 -18.54
CA ARG A 239 -16.30 -23.41 -18.24
C ARG A 239 -16.53 -24.26 -16.98
N TYR A 240 -15.77 -24.01 -15.93
CA TYR A 240 -15.88 -24.80 -14.70
C TYR A 240 -17.25 -24.61 -14.03
N LYS A 241 -17.78 -25.71 -13.51
CA LYS A 241 -19.00 -25.74 -12.69
C LYS A 241 -18.59 -25.59 -11.22
N VAL A 242 -18.59 -24.37 -10.72
CA VAL A 242 -18.28 -24.12 -9.32
C VAL A 242 -19.52 -24.42 -8.46
N ASN A 243 -19.34 -25.22 -7.42
CA ASN A 243 -20.39 -25.45 -6.44
C ASN A 243 -20.63 -24.16 -5.64
N PRO A 244 -21.88 -23.67 -5.53
CA PRO A 244 -22.19 -22.47 -4.75
C PRO A 244 -21.63 -22.44 -3.33
N VAL A 245 -21.51 -23.59 -2.67
CA VAL A 245 -20.95 -23.69 -1.32
C VAL A 245 -19.51 -23.16 -1.27
N ILE A 246 -18.69 -23.41 -2.32
CA ILE A 246 -17.30 -22.94 -2.43
C ILE A 246 -17.22 -21.41 -2.47
N VAL A 247 -18.27 -20.75 -2.95
CA VAL A 247 -18.35 -19.28 -3.01
C VAL A 247 -19.02 -18.72 -1.76
N VAL A 248 -20.13 -19.31 -1.34
CA VAL A 248 -20.97 -18.78 -0.24
C VAL A 248 -20.25 -18.86 1.10
N VAL A 249 -19.57 -19.97 1.41
CA VAL A 249 -18.91 -20.14 2.71
C VAL A 249 -17.81 -19.09 2.94
N PRO A 250 -16.85 -18.87 2.03
CA PRO A 250 -15.86 -17.80 2.20
C PRO A 250 -16.50 -16.41 2.29
N MET A 251 -17.57 -16.16 1.53
CA MET A 251 -18.26 -14.87 1.56
C MET A 251 -18.99 -14.64 2.89
N LEU A 252 -19.59 -15.68 3.50
CA LEU A 252 -20.19 -15.57 4.82
C LEU A 252 -19.14 -15.30 5.90
N ILE A 253 -17.97 -15.95 5.82
CA ILE A 253 -16.84 -15.66 6.71
C ILE A 253 -16.43 -14.19 6.55
N SER A 254 -16.27 -13.74 5.33
CA SER A 254 -15.91 -12.36 5.01
C SER A 254 -16.95 -11.37 5.55
N CYS A 255 -18.24 -11.63 5.32
CA CYS A 255 -19.33 -10.78 5.83
C CYS A 255 -19.33 -10.68 7.36
N TYR A 256 -19.15 -11.80 8.05
CA TYR A 256 -19.13 -11.84 9.51
C TYR A 256 -17.97 -11.00 10.08
N TYR A 257 -16.75 -11.21 9.57
CA TYR A 257 -15.58 -10.45 10.05
C TYR A 257 -15.63 -8.98 9.64
N SER A 258 -16.08 -8.63 8.43
CA SER A 258 -16.30 -7.24 8.02
C SER A 258 -17.29 -6.52 8.95
N TRP A 259 -18.36 -7.20 9.33
CA TRP A 259 -19.34 -6.64 10.29
C TRP A 259 -18.75 -6.50 11.69
N LYS A 260 -17.97 -7.48 12.15
CA LYS A 260 -17.29 -7.45 13.45
C LYS A 260 -16.29 -6.30 13.52
N GLU A 261 -15.42 -6.17 12.51
CA GLU A 261 -14.41 -5.11 12.46
C GLU A 261 -15.05 -3.72 12.37
N ALA A 262 -16.09 -3.56 11.57
CA ALA A 262 -16.82 -2.30 11.50
C ALA A 262 -17.38 -1.87 12.87
N ARG A 263 -17.73 -2.80 13.74
CA ARG A 263 -18.18 -2.50 15.10
C ARG A 263 -17.07 -2.04 16.04
N THR A 264 -15.84 -2.49 15.81
CA THR A 264 -14.68 -2.11 16.65
C THR A 264 -14.07 -0.78 16.22
N VAL A 265 -13.99 -0.55 14.90
CA VAL A 265 -13.38 0.66 14.30
C VAL A 265 -14.33 1.86 14.32
N TYR A 266 -15.63 1.60 14.17
CA TYR A 266 -16.65 2.65 14.22
C TYR A 266 -17.44 2.51 15.51
N ASP A 267 -17.53 3.59 16.26
CA ASP A 267 -18.54 3.67 17.31
C ASP A 267 -19.91 3.75 16.63
N ILE A 268 -20.49 2.56 16.39
CA ILE A 268 -21.73 2.37 15.67
C ILE A 268 -22.90 2.98 16.45
N THR A 269 -22.71 3.25 17.74
CA THR A 269 -23.73 3.89 18.59
C THR A 269 -24.07 5.30 18.11
N GLU A 270 -23.10 6.04 17.57
CA GLU A 270 -23.34 7.38 17.03
C GLU A 270 -24.12 7.40 15.70
N SER A 271 -24.00 6.35 14.88
CA SER A 271 -24.66 6.28 13.56
C SER A 271 -26.05 5.64 13.60
N GLY A 272 -26.61 5.36 14.79
CA GLY A 272 -27.91 4.73 14.93
C GLY A 272 -28.04 3.33 14.32
N GLY A 273 -26.93 2.65 14.12
CA GLY A 273 -26.90 1.29 13.52
C GLY A 273 -27.09 1.27 12.01
N MET A 274 -27.31 2.39 11.33
CA MET A 274 -27.56 2.45 9.88
C MET A 274 -26.36 1.93 9.08
N LEU A 275 -25.14 2.22 9.53
CA LEU A 275 -23.90 1.76 8.90
C LEU A 275 -23.78 0.22 8.91
N GLN A 276 -24.21 -0.45 9.99
CA GLN A 276 -24.22 -1.91 10.05
C GLN A 276 -25.09 -2.53 8.97
N TYR A 277 -26.32 -1.99 8.79
CA TYR A 277 -27.21 -2.49 7.75
C TYR A 277 -26.68 -2.23 6.37
N ALA A 278 -26.01 -1.10 6.13
CA ALA A 278 -25.37 -0.78 4.86
C ALA A 278 -24.24 -1.77 4.55
N ILE A 279 -23.40 -2.12 5.53
CA ILE A 279 -22.31 -3.10 5.39
C ILE A 279 -22.88 -4.48 5.09
N ILE A 280 -23.92 -4.92 5.82
CA ILE A 280 -24.57 -6.22 5.58
C ILE A 280 -25.19 -6.24 4.17
N ALA A 281 -25.90 -5.20 3.78
CA ALA A 281 -26.52 -5.11 2.46
C ALA A 281 -25.45 -5.20 1.34
N LEU A 282 -24.34 -4.48 1.49
CA LEU A 282 -23.25 -4.49 0.53
C LEU A 282 -22.55 -5.86 0.47
N ALA A 283 -22.37 -6.52 1.61
CA ALA A 283 -21.84 -7.87 1.69
C ALA A 283 -22.74 -8.88 0.98
N ILE A 284 -24.07 -8.75 1.11
CA ILE A 284 -25.04 -9.55 0.36
C ILE A 284 -24.90 -9.29 -1.16
N VAL A 285 -24.79 -8.03 -1.56
CA VAL A 285 -24.59 -7.66 -2.98
C VAL A 285 -23.33 -8.32 -3.53
N PHE A 286 -22.20 -8.23 -2.85
CA PHE A 286 -20.96 -8.89 -3.26
C PHE A 286 -21.10 -10.42 -3.34
N THR A 287 -21.83 -11.02 -2.39
CA THR A 287 -22.09 -12.47 -2.39
C THR A 287 -22.93 -12.86 -3.62
N VAL A 288 -23.97 -12.13 -3.93
CA VAL A 288 -24.80 -12.38 -5.13
C VAL A 288 -23.98 -12.21 -6.41
N ILE A 289 -23.19 -11.15 -6.50
CA ILE A 289 -22.31 -10.91 -7.67
C ILE A 289 -21.35 -12.08 -7.86
N THR A 290 -20.69 -12.54 -6.80
CA THR A 290 -19.71 -13.64 -6.88
C THR A 290 -20.37 -14.98 -7.22
N ILE A 291 -21.57 -15.26 -6.72
CA ILE A 291 -22.36 -16.42 -7.13
C ILE A 291 -22.68 -16.36 -8.64
N VAL A 292 -23.12 -15.22 -9.14
CA VAL A 292 -23.41 -15.05 -10.56
C VAL A 292 -22.15 -15.27 -11.40
N VAL A 293 -21.02 -14.69 -11.00
CA VAL A 293 -19.76 -14.77 -11.75
C VAL A 293 -19.24 -16.22 -11.83
N PHE A 294 -19.26 -16.96 -10.71
CA PHE A 294 -18.64 -18.28 -10.62
C PHE A 294 -19.59 -19.46 -10.82
N CYS A 295 -20.86 -19.34 -10.42
CA CYS A 295 -21.77 -20.49 -10.36
C CYS A 295 -22.80 -20.53 -11.48
N VAL A 296 -23.20 -19.38 -12.06
CA VAL A 296 -24.18 -19.35 -13.14
C VAL A 296 -23.56 -19.89 -14.43
N LYS A 297 -24.28 -20.74 -15.14
CA LYS A 297 -23.85 -21.33 -16.41
C LYS A 297 -24.47 -20.57 -17.59
N GLU A 298 -23.79 -20.63 -18.73
CA GLU A 298 -24.33 -20.27 -20.10
C GLU A 298 -24.96 -18.87 -20.25
N HIS A 299 -24.80 -17.99 -19.25
CA HIS A 299 -25.34 -16.63 -19.31
C HIS A 299 -24.21 -15.61 -19.27
N ASP A 300 -23.37 -15.56 -20.31
CA ASP A 300 -22.23 -14.65 -20.39
C ASP A 300 -22.62 -13.17 -20.23
N ARG A 301 -23.80 -12.77 -20.71
CA ARG A 301 -24.32 -11.41 -20.50
C ARG A 301 -24.52 -11.10 -19.01
N LEU A 302 -25.14 -12.03 -18.27
CA LEU A 302 -25.38 -11.85 -16.85
C LEU A 302 -24.06 -11.79 -16.05
N LYS A 303 -23.08 -12.65 -16.38
CA LYS A 303 -21.75 -12.61 -15.80
C LYS A 303 -21.03 -11.30 -16.09
N ASN A 304 -21.10 -10.80 -17.32
CA ASN A 304 -20.50 -9.52 -17.69
C ASN A 304 -21.17 -8.36 -16.93
N MET A 305 -22.49 -8.37 -16.79
CA MET A 305 -23.21 -7.38 -15.98
C MET A 305 -22.78 -7.43 -14.51
N ALA A 306 -22.64 -8.63 -13.95
CA ALA A 306 -22.17 -8.81 -12.57
C ALA A 306 -20.73 -8.28 -12.38
N LEU A 307 -19.82 -8.56 -13.32
CA LEU A 307 -18.45 -8.02 -13.29
C LEU A 307 -18.43 -6.50 -13.47
N LEU A 308 -19.26 -5.94 -14.37
CA LEU A 308 -19.40 -4.49 -14.52
C LEU A 308 -19.97 -3.85 -13.25
N SER A 309 -20.93 -4.51 -12.58
CA SER A 309 -21.46 -4.04 -11.30
C SER A 309 -20.39 -4.04 -10.22
N LEU A 310 -19.57 -5.10 -10.12
CA LEU A 310 -18.46 -5.15 -9.19
C LEU A 310 -17.45 -4.01 -9.47
N ALA A 311 -17.03 -3.87 -10.72
CA ALA A 311 -16.13 -2.80 -11.13
C ALA A 311 -16.72 -1.41 -10.87
N GLY A 312 -18.02 -1.23 -11.13
CA GLY A 312 -18.76 0.01 -10.87
C GLY A 312 -18.79 0.36 -9.38
N ILE A 313 -19.07 -0.61 -8.50
CA ILE A 313 -19.07 -0.40 -7.05
C ILE A 313 -17.66 0.01 -6.57
N VAL A 314 -16.62 -0.70 -7.03
CA VAL A 314 -15.23 -0.39 -6.68
C VAL A 314 -14.84 1.00 -7.19
N PHE A 315 -15.20 1.35 -8.42
CA PHE A 315 -14.94 2.67 -8.99
C PHE A 315 -15.66 3.77 -8.22
N LEU A 316 -16.94 3.60 -7.94
CA LEU A 316 -17.73 4.58 -7.18
C LEU A 316 -17.24 4.74 -5.75
N SER A 317 -16.71 3.69 -5.12
CA SER A 317 -16.12 3.79 -3.79
C SER A 317 -14.86 4.66 -3.76
N GLY A 318 -14.10 4.71 -4.86
CA GLY A 318 -12.86 5.48 -4.96
C GLY A 318 -13.03 6.88 -5.56
N ILE A 319 -14.12 7.17 -6.28
CA ILE A 319 -14.29 8.43 -7.02
C ILE A 319 -14.38 9.66 -6.11
N TRP A 320 -14.80 9.46 -4.86
CA TRP A 320 -14.89 10.50 -3.83
C TRP A 320 -13.54 10.85 -3.21
N SER A 321 -12.52 10.04 -3.42
CA SER A 321 -11.16 10.33 -2.97
C SER A 321 -10.50 11.29 -3.95
N LEU A 322 -10.40 12.57 -3.56
CA LEU A 322 -9.65 13.57 -4.32
C LEU A 322 -8.15 13.25 -4.19
N THR A 323 -7.59 12.60 -5.19
CA THR A 323 -6.18 12.19 -5.20
C THR A 323 -5.25 13.31 -5.61
N VAL A 324 -5.74 14.27 -6.39
CA VAL A 324 -4.94 15.37 -6.93
C VAL A 324 -5.72 16.68 -6.85
N ASN A 325 -5.14 17.67 -6.19
CA ASN A 325 -5.60 19.04 -6.25
C ASN A 325 -4.80 19.79 -7.32
N VAL A 326 -5.49 20.57 -8.16
CA VAL A 326 -4.86 21.41 -9.17
C VAL A 326 -4.58 22.78 -8.56
N GLY A 327 -3.30 23.19 -8.59
CA GLY A 327 -2.87 24.49 -8.04
C GLY A 327 -2.72 24.47 -6.51
N THR A 328 -2.51 25.63 -5.95
CA THR A 328 -2.24 25.85 -4.51
C THR A 328 -3.41 26.49 -3.76
N ASP A 329 -4.54 26.70 -4.42
CA ASP A 329 -5.71 27.39 -3.85
C ASP A 329 -6.26 26.67 -2.62
N ALA A 330 -6.17 25.34 -2.58
CA ALA A 330 -6.59 24.54 -1.42
C ALA A 330 -5.85 24.98 -0.12
N ILE A 331 -4.64 25.51 -0.24
CA ILE A 331 -3.83 26.00 0.87
C ILE A 331 -4.04 27.51 1.02
N TYR A 332 -3.72 28.30 -0.01
CA TYR A 332 -3.54 29.75 0.10
C TYR A 332 -4.82 30.58 -0.07
N SER A 333 -5.91 30.03 -0.60
CA SER A 333 -7.17 30.76 -0.72
C SER A 333 -7.86 31.04 0.62
N LYS A 334 -7.55 30.25 1.65
CA LYS A 334 -8.18 30.32 2.97
C LYS A 334 -7.79 31.61 3.71
N PRO A 335 -8.72 32.24 4.47
CA PRO A 335 -8.43 33.46 5.24
C PRO A 335 -7.26 33.27 6.21
N LEU A 336 -7.17 32.10 6.87
CA LEU A 336 -6.08 31.78 7.78
C LEU A 336 -4.73 31.80 7.08
N ALA A 337 -4.61 31.18 5.88
CA ALA A 337 -3.36 31.20 5.13
C ALA A 337 -2.90 32.61 4.77
N LYS A 338 -3.84 33.46 4.33
CA LYS A 338 -3.53 34.86 4.02
C LYS A 338 -2.99 35.60 5.23
N LYS A 339 -3.61 35.40 6.41
CA LYS A 339 -3.14 36.04 7.64
C LYS A 339 -1.80 35.50 8.12
N VAL A 340 -1.57 34.20 8.01
CA VAL A 340 -0.26 33.60 8.30
C VAL A 340 0.83 34.15 7.37
N CYS A 341 0.58 34.23 6.08
CA CYS A 341 1.53 34.81 5.13
C CYS A 341 1.82 36.30 5.42
N GLU A 342 0.80 37.09 5.79
CA GLU A 342 0.95 38.52 6.18
C GLU A 342 1.89 38.62 7.39
N ILE A 343 1.60 37.94 8.51
CA ILE A 343 2.40 37.97 9.74
C ILE A 343 3.83 37.46 9.48
N THR A 344 3.99 36.34 8.75
CA THR A 344 5.31 35.81 8.44
C THR A 344 6.14 36.75 7.55
N SER A 345 5.48 37.55 6.71
CA SER A 345 6.18 38.55 5.89
C SER A 345 6.66 39.76 6.70
N GLU A 346 5.94 40.12 7.77
CA GLU A 346 6.28 41.21 8.70
C GLU A 346 7.36 40.79 9.70
N ASP A 347 7.29 39.56 10.23
CA ASP A 347 8.26 38.97 11.18
C ASP A 347 8.87 37.67 10.61
N LYS A 348 10.00 37.83 9.92
CA LYS A 348 10.70 36.72 9.28
C LYS A 348 11.46 35.83 10.25
N ASP A 349 11.81 36.32 11.41
CA ASP A 349 12.59 35.62 12.44
C ASP A 349 11.69 34.94 13.48
N GLY A 350 10.41 35.31 13.51
CA GLY A 350 9.42 34.77 14.41
C GLY A 350 9.22 33.26 14.22
N LYS A 351 9.16 32.52 15.33
CA LYS A 351 8.87 31.09 15.33
C LYS A 351 7.43 30.86 15.73
N TRP A 352 6.81 29.89 15.06
CA TRP A 352 5.41 29.54 15.27
C TRP A 352 5.30 28.25 16.07
N VAL A 353 4.35 28.25 17.01
CA VAL A 353 3.96 27.09 17.78
C VAL A 353 2.45 26.93 17.64
N MET A 354 1.99 25.74 17.29
CA MET A 354 0.59 25.39 17.32
C MET A 354 0.29 24.53 18.55
N LEU A 355 -0.68 24.93 19.33
CA LEU A 355 -1.11 24.16 20.49
C LEU A 355 -2.28 23.25 20.12
N ASP A 356 -2.34 22.08 20.77
CA ASP A 356 -3.46 21.12 20.74
C ASP A 356 -3.82 20.53 19.36
N SER A 357 -3.00 20.80 18.31
CA SER A 357 -3.26 20.27 16.99
C SER A 357 -2.00 20.09 16.16
N TRP A 358 -1.74 18.85 15.76
CA TRP A 358 -0.66 18.56 14.83
C TRP A 358 -1.06 18.80 13.36
N VAL A 359 -2.35 18.76 13.04
CA VAL A 359 -2.87 18.99 11.66
C VAL A 359 -2.71 20.46 11.28
N GLU A 360 -3.13 21.35 12.16
CA GLU A 360 -3.00 22.80 11.98
C GLU A 360 -1.54 23.24 11.99
N SER A 361 -0.69 22.62 12.80
CA SER A 361 0.76 22.82 12.79
C SER A 361 1.35 22.56 11.40
N MET A 362 0.99 21.42 10.78
CA MET A 362 1.40 21.10 9.40
C MET A 362 0.83 22.09 8.37
N TYR A 363 -0.38 22.60 8.61
CA TYR A 363 -0.98 23.61 7.74
C TYR A 363 -0.25 24.96 7.83
N LEU A 364 0.14 25.41 9.04
CA LEU A 364 0.96 26.60 9.23
C LEU A 364 2.29 26.50 8.47
N ALA A 365 2.96 25.35 8.58
CA ALA A 365 4.19 25.07 7.84
C ALA A 365 3.97 25.10 6.31
N ALA A 366 2.84 24.56 5.82
CA ALA A 366 2.47 24.63 4.41
C ALA A 366 2.20 26.07 3.93
N CYS A 367 1.77 26.97 4.82
CA CYS A 367 1.64 28.40 4.54
C CYS A 367 2.96 29.18 4.60
N GLY A 368 4.09 28.51 4.88
CA GLY A 368 5.41 29.12 4.94
C GLY A 368 5.81 29.64 6.33
N ALA A 369 5.01 29.36 7.37
CA ALA A 369 5.37 29.73 8.74
C ALA A 369 6.50 28.83 9.28
N PRO A 370 7.56 29.42 9.90
CA PRO A 370 8.64 28.62 10.50
C PRO A 370 8.17 27.96 11.83
N THR A 371 7.38 26.91 11.68
CA THR A 371 6.69 26.19 12.76
C THR A 371 7.63 25.20 13.41
N ILE A 372 7.73 25.21 14.75
CA ILE A 372 8.63 24.36 15.54
C ILE A 372 8.08 22.94 15.66
N ASN A 373 6.80 22.81 15.95
CA ASN A 373 6.16 21.52 16.23
C ASN A 373 5.47 20.93 14.99
N THR A 374 6.26 20.55 14.02
CA THR A 374 5.77 19.87 12.81
C THR A 374 5.97 18.35 12.90
N CYS A 375 5.63 17.63 11.83
CA CYS A 375 6.01 16.23 11.68
C CYS A 375 7.50 16.13 11.34
N ASN A 376 8.28 15.50 12.19
CA ASN A 376 9.71 15.30 11.99
C ASN A 376 10.03 13.84 11.69
N ASN A 377 10.85 13.59 10.67
CA ASN A 377 11.37 12.26 10.36
C ASN A 377 12.59 11.92 11.23
N VAL A 378 13.32 12.95 11.63
CA VAL A 378 14.49 12.89 12.52
C VAL A 378 14.38 14.03 13.51
N PRO A 379 14.94 13.89 14.73
CA PRO A 379 14.91 14.94 15.73
C PRO A 379 15.57 16.23 15.24
N ASN A 380 15.02 17.37 15.60
CA ASN A 380 15.74 18.64 15.51
C ASN A 380 16.71 18.74 16.71
N TRP A 381 17.90 18.21 16.55
CA TRP A 381 18.89 18.14 17.63
C TRP A 381 19.27 19.50 18.19
N ASP A 382 19.28 20.56 17.38
CA ASP A 382 19.58 21.93 17.84
C ASP A 382 18.53 22.40 18.86
N LEU A 383 17.25 22.09 18.59
CA LEU A 383 16.15 22.41 19.50
C LEU A 383 16.21 21.53 20.76
N TRP A 384 16.33 20.21 20.58
CA TRP A 384 16.25 19.27 21.70
C TRP A 384 17.45 19.34 22.63
N ASN A 385 18.64 19.68 22.15
CA ASN A 385 19.81 19.95 23.00
C ASN A 385 19.60 21.18 23.91
N ILE A 386 18.67 22.08 23.56
CA ILE A 386 18.30 23.22 24.42
C ILE A 386 17.21 22.82 25.40
N LEU A 387 16.18 22.11 24.93
CA LEU A 387 15.01 21.76 25.74
C LEU A 387 15.27 20.59 26.70
N ASP A 388 16.05 19.61 26.27
CA ASP A 388 16.39 18.39 27.02
C ASP A 388 17.90 18.10 26.92
N PRO A 389 18.76 18.93 27.54
CA PRO A 389 20.20 18.80 27.42
C PRO A 389 20.75 17.51 28.03
N GLN A 390 20.02 16.90 28.95
CA GLN A 390 20.41 15.64 29.61
C GLN A 390 19.84 14.40 28.87
N LYS A 391 19.00 14.60 27.85
CA LYS A 391 18.37 13.55 27.06
C LYS A 391 17.50 12.58 27.87
N GLU A 392 16.86 13.07 28.90
CA GLU A 392 15.99 12.26 29.78
C GLU A 392 14.75 11.77 29.05
N ASN A 393 14.26 12.56 28.06
CA ASN A 393 13.08 12.27 27.28
C ASN A 393 13.40 11.92 25.82
N GLU A 394 14.63 11.48 25.52
CA GLU A 394 15.06 11.17 24.15
C GLU A 394 14.12 10.15 23.44
N TYR A 395 13.51 9.25 24.20
CA TYR A 395 12.58 8.26 23.65
C TYR A 395 11.31 8.90 23.06
N CYS A 396 10.89 10.08 23.50
CA CYS A 396 9.73 10.80 23.00
C CYS A 396 10.00 11.45 21.63
N TYR A 397 11.18 12.03 21.44
CA TYR A 397 11.49 12.83 20.26
C TYR A 397 12.49 12.21 19.29
N ASN A 398 13.28 11.19 19.71
CA ASN A 398 14.20 10.50 18.80
C ASN A 398 13.46 9.48 17.92
N ARG A 399 12.46 9.98 17.22
CA ARG A 399 11.59 9.15 16.39
C ARG A 399 10.89 9.98 15.30
N PHE A 400 10.36 9.29 14.29
CA PHE A 400 9.33 9.88 13.46
C PHE A 400 8.11 10.19 14.33
N ALA A 401 7.80 11.45 14.49
CA ALA A 401 6.71 11.88 15.34
C ALA A 401 6.02 13.14 14.81
N HIS A 402 4.71 13.22 15.05
CA HIS A 402 3.98 14.47 15.03
C HIS A 402 4.15 15.11 16.41
N MET A 403 4.78 16.29 16.48
CA MET A 403 4.94 16.98 17.76
C MET A 403 3.64 17.70 18.13
N LEU A 404 2.93 17.18 19.09
CA LEU A 404 1.80 17.83 19.73
C LEU A 404 2.30 18.56 20.98
N LEU A 405 1.99 19.85 21.10
CA LEU A 405 2.25 20.66 22.26
C LEU A 405 0.95 21.09 22.89
N THR A 406 0.77 20.78 24.16
CA THR A 406 -0.44 21.13 24.93
C THR A 406 0.00 21.93 26.14
N LEU A 407 -0.71 22.99 26.48
CA LEU A 407 -0.51 23.72 27.72
C LEU A 407 -1.22 22.99 28.85
N THR A 408 -0.48 22.62 29.88
CA THR A 408 -1.01 21.99 31.10
C THR A 408 -0.64 22.82 32.31
N GLU A 409 -1.38 22.64 33.42
CA GLU A 409 -1.04 23.23 34.71
C GLU A 409 0.02 22.39 35.45
N GLU A 410 0.28 21.18 34.99
CA GLU A 410 1.25 20.26 35.55
C GLU A 410 2.57 20.35 34.76
N ASP A 411 3.69 20.33 35.49
CA ASP A 411 5.01 20.26 34.90
C ASP A 411 5.32 18.80 34.50
N THR A 412 4.79 18.39 33.34
CA THR A 412 4.94 17.04 32.82
C THR A 412 5.29 17.07 31.33
N ASN A 413 6.14 16.10 30.93
CA ASN A 413 6.49 15.84 29.54
C ASN A 413 5.81 14.56 29.03
N GLU A 414 4.85 13.99 29.77
CA GLU A 414 4.11 12.80 29.37
C GLU A 414 2.92 13.17 28.50
N GLU A 415 2.63 12.31 27.49
CA GLU A 415 1.44 12.37 26.63
C GLU A 415 0.17 11.98 27.39
#